data_e4308c723426cfbd70c06678143c2d16
#
_entry.id   e4308c723426cfbd70c06678143c2d16
#
_cell.length_a   1.000
_cell.length_b   1.000
_cell.length_c   1.000
_cell.angle_alpha   90.00
_cell.angle_beta   90.00
_cell.angle_gamma   90.00
#
_symmetry.space_group_name_H-M   'P 1'
#
loop_
_entity.id
_entity.type
_entity.pdbx_description
1 polymer ?
#
loop_
_entity_poly.entity_id
_entity_poly.type
_entity_poly.pdbx_seq_one_letter_code
_entity_poly.pdbx_strand_id
1 'polypeptide(L)'
;MFPFSFYLQAFLSKSLAPKEYAELENACVKACNNDLSPPKEKHMQTLLLACGGGQGNQPDRVSVSDINYVLNSISTIISKASGWISMLKSHIVLHRLFQECGGKFQREFFHLAE
;
A
#
# COMPACT_ATOMS: atom_id res chain seq x y z
N MET A 1 -12.19 -4.19 8.91
CA MET A 1 -11.44 -5.06 8.01
C MET A 1 -12.30 -5.46 6.84
N PHE A 2 -11.71 -5.56 5.67
CA PHE A 2 -12.47 -5.85 4.46
C PHE A 2 -12.85 -7.30 4.37
N PRO A 3 -14.03 -7.61 3.78
CA PRO A 3 -14.43 -8.99 3.60
C PRO A 3 -13.43 -9.77 2.74
N PHE A 4 -13.30 -11.05 3.02
CA PHE A 4 -12.44 -11.93 2.22
C PHE A 4 -12.81 -11.88 0.74
N SER A 5 -14.11 -11.78 0.43
CA SER A 5 -14.57 -11.70 -0.96
C SER A 5 -14.01 -10.48 -1.69
N PHE A 6 -13.80 -9.38 -0.98
CA PHE A 6 -13.19 -8.19 -1.57
C PHE A 6 -11.74 -8.49 -2.02
N TYR A 7 -10.98 -9.16 -1.17
CA TYR A 7 -9.59 -9.51 -1.48
C TYR A 7 -9.51 -10.47 -2.65
N LEU A 8 -10.38 -11.48 -2.64
CA LEU A 8 -10.42 -12.46 -3.72
C LEU A 8 -10.77 -11.79 -5.04
N GLN A 9 -11.75 -10.91 -5.03
CA GLN A 9 -12.15 -10.19 -6.23
C GLN A 9 -11.03 -9.28 -6.72
N ALA A 10 -10.36 -8.56 -5.82
CA ALA A 10 -9.24 -7.71 -6.18
C ALA A 10 -8.11 -8.54 -6.78
N PHE A 11 -7.85 -9.72 -6.21
CA PHE A 11 -6.81 -10.61 -6.71
C PHE A 11 -7.17 -11.16 -8.09
N LEU A 12 -8.40 -11.63 -8.26
CA LEU A 12 -8.86 -12.20 -9.53
C LEU A 12 -8.97 -11.16 -10.63
N SER A 13 -9.28 -9.92 -10.28
CA SER A 13 -9.42 -8.83 -11.21
C SER A 13 -8.15 -8.01 -11.36
N LYS A 14 -7.00 -8.58 -10.98
CA LYS A 14 -5.72 -7.89 -11.08
C LYS A 14 -5.47 -7.35 -12.49
N SER A 15 -5.84 -8.11 -13.49
CA SER A 15 -5.72 -7.70 -14.89
C SER A 15 -6.80 -6.69 -15.28
N LEU A 16 -7.85 -6.57 -14.48
CA LEU A 16 -9.00 -5.68 -14.73
C LEU A 16 -8.98 -4.47 -13.79
N ALA A 17 -7.95 -4.36 -12.95
CA ALA A 17 -7.82 -3.21 -12.06
C ALA A 17 -7.82 -1.93 -12.89
N PRO A 18 -8.49 -0.86 -12.41
CA PRO A 18 -8.43 0.41 -13.10
C PRO A 18 -6.98 0.79 -13.39
N LYS A 19 -6.75 1.30 -14.58
CA LYS A 19 -5.39 1.62 -15.02
C LYS A 19 -4.67 2.51 -14.01
N GLU A 20 -5.41 3.40 -13.39
CA GLU A 20 -4.86 4.33 -12.39
C GLU A 20 -4.33 3.65 -11.14
N TYR A 21 -4.85 2.45 -10.81
CA TYR A 21 -4.41 1.71 -9.63
C TYR A 21 -3.42 0.60 -9.94
N ALA A 22 -3.22 0.27 -11.22
CA ALA A 22 -2.32 -0.81 -11.60
C ALA A 22 -0.89 -0.55 -11.14
N GLU A 23 -0.45 0.69 -11.25
CA GLU A 23 0.90 1.07 -10.82
C GLU A 23 1.06 0.97 -9.31
N LEU A 24 0.03 1.41 -8.56
CA LEU A 24 0.05 1.32 -7.10
C LEU A 24 0.06 -0.13 -6.64
N GLU A 25 -0.76 -0.97 -7.24
CA GLU A 25 -0.80 -2.38 -6.89
C GLU A 25 0.53 -3.06 -7.16
N ASN A 26 1.12 -2.78 -8.31
CA ASN A 26 2.42 -3.32 -8.67
C ASN A 26 3.49 -2.90 -7.67
N ALA A 27 3.47 -1.63 -7.26
CA ALA A 27 4.43 -1.14 -6.28
C ALA A 27 4.26 -1.83 -4.93
N CYS A 28 3.02 -2.03 -4.48
CA CYS A 28 2.75 -2.73 -3.22
C CYS A 28 3.26 -4.17 -3.28
N VAL A 29 2.96 -4.88 -4.35
CA VAL A 29 3.37 -6.28 -4.49
C VAL A 29 4.88 -6.41 -4.52
N LYS A 30 5.55 -5.54 -5.27
CA LYS A 30 7.00 -5.62 -5.39
C LYS A 30 7.73 -5.16 -4.15
N ALA A 31 7.17 -4.16 -3.43
CA ALA A 31 7.79 -3.70 -2.19
C ALA A 31 7.66 -4.72 -1.07
N CYS A 32 6.63 -5.55 -1.10
CA CYS A 32 6.34 -6.52 -0.04
C CYS A 32 6.60 -7.97 -0.45
N ASN A 33 7.47 -8.19 -1.45
CA ASN A 33 7.74 -9.55 -1.92
C ASN A 33 8.57 -10.36 -0.92
N ASN A 34 8.79 -11.64 -1.22
CA ASN A 34 9.49 -12.57 -0.33
C ASN A 34 11.01 -12.60 -0.51
N ASP A 35 11.57 -11.64 -1.24
CA ASP A 35 13.03 -11.56 -1.40
C ASP A 35 13.66 -11.01 -0.12
N LEU A 36 14.86 -11.50 0.20
CA LEU A 36 15.59 -11.03 1.38
C LEU A 36 16.05 -9.58 1.27
N SER A 37 16.15 -9.04 0.06
CA SER A 37 16.55 -7.66 -0.12
C SER A 37 15.49 -6.69 0.44
N PRO A 38 15.88 -5.52 0.95
CA PRO A 38 14.92 -4.53 1.42
C PRO A 38 14.01 -4.05 0.29
N PRO A 39 12.86 -3.45 0.63
CA PRO A 39 11.99 -2.88 -0.39
C PRO A 39 12.75 -1.87 -1.26
N LYS A 40 12.61 -2.00 -2.57
CA LYS A 40 13.32 -1.10 -3.48
C LYS A 40 12.75 0.31 -3.38
N GLU A 41 13.65 1.27 -3.35
CA GLU A 41 13.28 2.67 -3.17
C GLU A 41 12.32 3.18 -4.25
N LYS A 42 12.47 2.72 -5.48
CA LYS A 42 11.57 3.16 -6.55
C LYS A 42 10.11 2.80 -6.28
N HIS A 43 9.87 1.63 -5.69
CA HIS A 43 8.51 1.22 -5.33
C HIS A 43 8.00 2.01 -4.12
N MET A 44 8.89 2.24 -3.16
CA MET A 44 8.55 3.08 -2.01
C MET A 44 8.18 4.50 -2.44
N GLN A 45 8.93 5.08 -3.38
CA GLN A 45 8.64 6.43 -3.86
C GLN A 45 7.27 6.50 -4.54
N THR A 46 6.92 5.47 -5.32
CA THR A 46 5.60 5.41 -5.94
C THR A 46 4.50 5.46 -4.88
N LEU A 47 4.65 4.66 -3.83
CA LEU A 47 3.66 4.62 -2.75
C LEU A 47 3.63 5.92 -1.94
N LEU A 48 4.81 6.46 -1.63
CA LEU A 48 4.90 7.71 -0.89
C LEU A 48 4.23 8.86 -1.63
N LEU A 49 4.49 8.98 -2.92
CA LEU A 49 3.89 10.05 -3.72
C LEU A 49 2.36 9.91 -3.77
N ALA A 50 1.86 8.69 -3.89
CA ALA A 50 0.42 8.46 -3.93
C ALA A 50 -0.25 8.78 -2.60
N CYS A 51 0.46 8.62 -1.49
CA CYS A 51 -0.09 8.80 -0.15
C CYS A 51 0.25 10.15 0.48
N GLY A 52 0.91 11.03 -0.26
CA GLY A 52 1.16 12.38 0.21
C GLY A 52 2.52 12.63 0.83
N GLY A 53 3.42 11.66 0.72
CA GLY A 53 4.78 11.83 1.20
C GLY A 53 5.74 12.13 0.07
N GLY A 54 7.03 12.16 0.39
CA GLY A 54 8.09 12.33 -0.58
C GLY A 54 8.26 13.77 -1.04
N GLN A 55 9.09 13.93 -2.06
CA GLN A 55 9.39 15.25 -2.61
C GLN A 55 8.19 15.77 -3.38
N GLY A 56 7.95 17.07 -3.30
CA GLY A 56 6.83 17.70 -3.95
C GLY A 56 5.51 17.45 -3.22
N ASN A 57 5.58 17.23 -1.94
CA ASN A 57 4.42 17.00 -1.10
C ASN A 57 3.36 18.09 -1.29
N GLN A 58 2.24 17.73 -1.86
CA GLN A 58 1.10 18.61 -2.04
C GLN A 58 -0.13 17.92 -1.44
N PRO A 59 -0.36 18.12 -0.14
CA PRO A 59 -1.44 17.40 0.56
C PRO A 59 -2.81 17.54 -0.09
N ASP A 60 -3.05 18.66 -0.76
CA ASP A 60 -4.34 18.93 -1.41
C ASP A 60 -4.58 18.04 -2.62
N ARG A 61 -3.54 17.46 -3.18
CA ARG A 61 -3.65 16.60 -4.36
C ARG A 61 -3.74 15.12 -4.02
N VAL A 62 -3.61 14.78 -2.75
CA VAL A 62 -3.63 13.40 -2.33
C VAL A 62 -5.07 12.93 -2.27
N SER A 63 -5.34 11.84 -2.99
CA SER A 63 -6.66 11.24 -3.03
C SER A 63 -6.85 10.24 -1.89
N VAL A 64 -7.95 10.38 -1.17
CA VAL A 64 -8.31 9.41 -0.14
C VAL A 64 -8.51 8.03 -0.76
N SER A 65 -9.01 7.97 -2.00
CA SER A 65 -9.18 6.70 -2.70
C SER A 65 -7.85 6.00 -2.93
N ASP A 66 -6.81 6.75 -3.30
CA ASP A 66 -5.48 6.16 -3.51
C ASP A 66 -4.90 5.65 -2.20
N ILE A 67 -5.04 6.41 -1.13
CA ILE A 67 -4.58 6.00 0.18
C ILE A 67 -5.27 4.71 0.60
N ASN A 68 -6.58 4.65 0.45
CA ASN A 68 -7.34 3.46 0.82
C ASN A 68 -6.96 2.27 -0.03
N TYR A 69 -6.68 2.48 -1.32
CA TYR A 69 -6.23 1.40 -2.18
C TYR A 69 -4.91 0.81 -1.70
N VAL A 70 -3.95 1.67 -1.39
CA VAL A 70 -2.63 1.24 -0.89
C VAL A 70 -2.78 0.50 0.43
N LEU A 71 -3.54 1.05 1.37
CA LEU A 71 -3.75 0.42 2.67
C LEU A 71 -4.41 -0.95 2.54
N ASN A 72 -5.42 -1.05 1.68
CA ASN A 72 -6.11 -2.31 1.46
C ASN A 72 -5.20 -3.34 0.80
N SER A 73 -4.38 -2.91 -0.14
CA SER A 73 -3.44 -3.81 -0.81
C SER A 73 -2.41 -4.36 0.17
N ILE A 74 -1.86 -3.51 1.03
CA ILE A 74 -0.87 -3.95 2.02
C ILE A 74 -1.53 -4.86 3.07
N SER A 75 -2.74 -4.52 3.52
CA SER A 75 -3.50 -5.36 4.43
C SER A 75 -3.73 -6.76 3.87
N THR A 76 -4.07 -6.82 2.59
CA THR A 76 -4.28 -8.09 1.90
C THR A 76 -3.00 -8.91 1.88
N ILE A 77 -1.88 -8.27 1.58
CA ILE A 77 -0.58 -8.94 1.55
C ILE A 77 -0.25 -9.49 2.93
N ILE A 78 -0.47 -8.71 3.98
CA ILE A 78 -0.23 -9.16 5.35
C ILE A 78 -1.11 -10.37 5.68
N SER A 79 -2.39 -10.31 5.32
CA SER A 79 -3.33 -11.39 5.61
C SER A 79 -2.97 -12.69 4.93
N LYS A 80 -2.35 -12.61 3.76
CA LYS A 80 -2.02 -13.78 2.94
C LYS A 80 -0.55 -14.18 3.03
N ALA A 81 0.24 -13.46 3.82
CA ALA A 81 1.67 -13.72 3.90
C ALA A 81 1.91 -15.13 4.44
N SER A 82 2.62 -15.94 3.66
CA SER A 82 2.99 -17.29 4.04
C SER A 82 4.40 -17.36 4.64
N GLY A 83 5.16 -16.25 4.56
CA GLY A 83 6.51 -16.20 5.06
C GLY A 83 6.76 -14.94 5.86
N TRP A 84 7.77 -15.01 6.75
CA TRP A 84 8.10 -13.88 7.62
C TRP A 84 8.69 -12.71 6.87
N ILE A 85 9.35 -12.96 5.73
CA ILE A 85 9.99 -11.90 4.95
C ILE A 85 8.95 -10.92 4.40
N SER A 86 7.92 -11.43 3.75
CA SER A 86 6.84 -10.60 3.22
C SER A 86 6.12 -9.86 4.34
N MET A 87 5.88 -10.53 5.45
CA MET A 87 5.24 -9.93 6.63
C MET A 87 6.08 -8.76 7.15
N LEU A 88 7.38 -8.98 7.32
CA LEU A 88 8.28 -7.95 7.82
C LEU A 88 8.37 -6.77 6.85
N LYS A 89 8.50 -7.04 5.56
CA LYS A 89 8.60 -5.97 4.57
C LYS A 89 7.30 -5.15 4.50
N SER A 90 6.16 -5.80 4.62
CA SER A 90 4.88 -5.10 4.66
C SER A 90 4.82 -4.12 5.83
N HIS A 91 5.32 -4.52 6.99
CA HIS A 91 5.36 -3.64 8.15
C HIS A 91 6.36 -2.50 7.97
N ILE A 92 7.49 -2.77 7.33
CA ILE A 92 8.47 -1.73 7.02
C ILE A 92 7.85 -0.69 6.08
N VAL A 93 7.14 -1.14 5.06
CA VAL A 93 6.47 -0.25 4.12
C VAL A 93 5.43 0.61 4.83
N LEU A 94 4.57 -0.01 5.65
CA LEU A 94 3.57 0.73 6.41
C LEU A 94 4.20 1.75 7.36
N HIS A 95 5.29 1.37 8.01
CA HIS A 95 5.98 2.26 8.94
C HIS A 95 6.50 3.51 8.22
N ARG A 96 7.12 3.32 7.07
CA ARG A 96 7.62 4.45 6.29
C ARG A 96 6.48 5.34 5.81
N LEU A 97 5.41 4.73 5.32
CA LEU A 97 4.25 5.51 4.88
C LEU A 97 3.66 6.33 6.04
N PHE A 98 3.55 5.72 7.20
CA PHE A 98 3.01 6.40 8.38
C PHE A 98 3.89 7.57 8.80
N GLN A 99 5.21 7.39 8.75
CA GLN A 99 6.14 8.45 9.16
C GLN A 99 6.25 9.58 8.15
N GLU A 100 6.23 9.26 6.86
CA GLU A 100 6.56 10.25 5.82
C GLU A 100 5.35 10.85 5.13
N CYS A 101 4.18 10.23 5.26
CA CYS A 101 2.96 10.77 4.68
C CYS A 101 2.23 11.65 5.69
N GLY A 102 1.37 12.52 5.17
CA GLY A 102 0.68 13.51 6.00
C GLY A 102 -0.51 12.98 6.76
N GLY A 103 -1.27 13.91 7.33
CA GLY A 103 -2.39 13.59 8.19
C GLY A 103 -3.52 12.82 7.52
N LYS A 104 -3.69 12.99 6.21
CA LYS A 104 -4.73 12.23 5.49
C LYS A 104 -4.43 10.73 5.56
N PHE A 105 -3.17 10.34 5.33
CA PHE A 105 -2.79 8.94 5.41
C PHE A 105 -3.01 8.41 6.82
N GLN A 106 -2.55 9.15 7.82
CA GLN A 106 -2.69 8.73 9.22
C GLN A 106 -4.16 8.56 9.61
N ARG A 107 -5.01 9.46 9.16
CA ARG A 107 -6.44 9.39 9.43
C ARG A 107 -7.05 8.13 8.82
N GLU A 108 -6.76 7.85 7.55
CA GLU A 108 -7.27 6.66 6.89
C GLU A 108 -6.72 5.38 7.50
N PHE A 109 -5.46 5.41 7.94
CA PHE A 109 -4.85 4.29 8.64
C PHE A 109 -5.61 3.97 9.92
N PHE A 110 -5.93 4.98 10.71
CA PHE A 110 -6.69 4.77 11.95
C PHE A 110 -8.11 4.30 11.68
N HIS A 111 -8.74 4.77 10.62
CA HIS A 111 -10.05 4.27 10.23
C HIS A 111 -10.01 2.78 9.89
N LEU A 112 -8.98 2.36 9.21
CA LEU A 112 -8.81 0.95 8.86
C LEU A 112 -8.61 0.09 10.11
N ALA A 113 -7.93 0.62 11.10
CA ALA A 113 -7.63 -0.10 12.34
C ALA A 113 -8.84 -0.22 13.27
N GLU A 114 -9.85 0.58 13.05
CA GLU A 114 -11.11 0.45 13.82
C GLU A 114 -11.89 -0.79 13.36
#